data_8fdc70e1ab04d94b05330aae648e9cdf
#
_entry.id   8fdc70e1ab04d94b05330aae648e9cdf
#
_cell.length_a   1.000
_cell.length_b   1.000
_cell.length_c   1.000
_cell.angle_alpha   90.00
_cell.angle_beta   90.00
_cell.angle_gamma   90.00
#
_symmetry.space_group_name_H-M   'P 1'
#
loop_
_entity.id
_entity.type
_entity.pdbx_description
1 polymer ?
#
loop_
_entity_poly.entity_id
_entity_poly.type
_entity_poly.pdbx_seq_one_letter_code
_entity_poly.pdbx_strand_id
1 'polypeptide(L)'
;SRNPTVTKPANTNASEEEANRSVRGKFVYELPENLTQVYELYLEDCEWEEGERERKVRKRFHLSKKERTELTNLVMNRKIEWGVIFDLFQRKGVSVDDLLMGPDFFQIVRECYKRQYANIVFSDFLWTMRSIYLPLFWTLKMKVPQADLYHCVATGYAGVLGSMAKHFHNSSLLISEHGIYTREREEELIKANWVKGVYKNIWIEQFKKMSLLAYQKADTVTCLYERAKLLQIDLGCPPEKIRVTPNGINMANLTDIPGKTREDEQWINAGAVLRVAPIKDVKTMIQAFAFAKEKVPNLKLWIMGPTDEDKKYAQECFDLVKALNVSDVEFTGRINVRDYLGKMDFTLLTSISEGQPLTILESFAAHKPVVATDVGNCRELLFGVNDGFGDSGILTHIMNIEEIAEAMVTLAWHKELREQMGEAGYKRVKQFYRIEQMKEVYRNIYKEFADQQQIEWTEKPFEIR
;
A
#
# COMPACT_ATOMS: atom_id res chain seq x y z
N SER A 1 -5.01 -0.82 -17.73
CA SER A 1 -4.29 -1.89 -18.43
C SER A 1 -4.91 -3.23 -18.03
N ARG A 2 -5.46 -3.96 -19.00
CA ARG A 2 -6.04 -5.29 -18.77
C ARG A 2 -4.94 -6.23 -18.31
N ASN A 3 -5.07 -6.79 -17.10
CA ASN A 3 -4.28 -7.94 -16.69
C ASN A 3 -4.55 -9.11 -17.64
N PRO A 4 -3.55 -9.92 -17.96
CA PRO A 4 -3.76 -11.09 -18.80
C PRO A 4 -4.72 -12.05 -18.08
N THR A 5 -5.73 -12.49 -18.81
CA THR A 5 -6.74 -13.46 -18.37
C THR A 5 -6.02 -14.79 -18.04
N VAL A 6 -5.99 -15.15 -16.77
CA VAL A 6 -5.48 -16.46 -16.33
C VAL A 6 -6.63 -17.46 -16.47
N THR A 7 -6.49 -18.40 -17.36
CA THR A 7 -7.42 -19.54 -17.48
C THR A 7 -7.29 -20.44 -16.26
N LYS A 8 -8.44 -20.83 -15.66
CA LYS A 8 -8.52 -21.85 -14.59
C LYS A 8 -7.72 -23.09 -14.99
N PRO A 9 -6.93 -23.68 -14.07
CA PRO A 9 -6.28 -24.96 -14.37
C PRO A 9 -7.36 -26.03 -14.56
N ALA A 10 -7.41 -26.61 -15.75
CA ALA A 10 -8.16 -27.84 -15.99
C ALA A 10 -7.52 -28.96 -15.16
N ASN A 11 -8.37 -29.78 -14.51
CA ASN A 11 -7.95 -31.03 -13.85
C ASN A 11 -7.19 -31.90 -14.86
N THR A 12 -5.87 -31.88 -14.82
CA THR A 12 -5.03 -32.87 -15.51
C THR A 12 -3.90 -33.23 -14.57
N ASN A 13 -3.62 -34.53 -14.50
CA ASN A 13 -2.51 -35.16 -13.78
C ASN A 13 -1.14 -34.76 -14.41
N ALA A 14 -0.84 -33.48 -14.44
CA ALA A 14 0.48 -32.99 -14.77
C ALA A 14 1.37 -33.12 -13.52
N SER A 15 2.62 -33.56 -13.69
CA SER A 15 3.58 -33.62 -12.59
C SER A 15 3.77 -32.26 -11.97
N GLU A 16 4.04 -32.20 -10.65
CA GLU A 16 4.26 -30.91 -9.94
C GLU A 16 5.32 -30.01 -10.61
N GLU A 17 6.30 -30.63 -11.30
CA GLU A 17 7.32 -29.91 -12.08
C GLU A 17 6.77 -29.22 -13.35
N GLU A 18 5.82 -29.84 -14.05
CA GLU A 18 5.17 -29.25 -15.23
C GLU A 18 4.20 -28.12 -14.85
N ALA A 19 3.50 -28.27 -13.73
CA ALA A 19 2.66 -27.19 -13.15
C ALA A 19 3.51 -25.97 -12.76
N ASN A 20 4.65 -26.17 -12.11
CA ASN A 20 5.59 -25.09 -11.75
C ASN A 20 6.22 -24.40 -12.97
N ARG A 21 6.56 -25.13 -14.04
CA ARG A 21 7.06 -24.53 -15.28
C ARG A 21 6.00 -23.69 -16.02
N SER A 22 4.74 -24.11 -16.00
CA SER A 22 3.65 -23.37 -16.64
C SER A 22 3.30 -22.06 -15.91
N VAL A 23 3.53 -21.99 -14.59
CA VAL A 23 3.28 -20.80 -13.76
C VAL A 23 4.38 -19.75 -13.97
N ARG A 24 5.66 -20.15 -14.01
CA ARG A 24 6.80 -19.23 -14.18
C ARG A 24 6.77 -18.40 -15.48
N GLY A 25 6.20 -18.92 -16.56
CA GLY A 25 6.07 -18.19 -17.83
C GLY A 25 5.00 -17.10 -17.87
N LYS A 26 4.19 -16.93 -16.83
CA LYS A 26 3.06 -15.97 -16.78
C LYS A 26 3.36 -14.69 -15.99
N PHE A 27 4.45 -14.63 -15.26
CA PHE A 27 4.81 -13.46 -14.44
C PHE A 27 5.72 -12.50 -15.21
N VAL A 28 5.47 -11.20 -15.01
CA VAL A 28 6.28 -10.12 -15.61
C VAL A 28 7.66 -10.03 -14.95
N TYR A 29 7.77 -10.52 -13.71
CA TYR A 29 9.01 -10.51 -12.94
C TYR A 29 9.57 -11.92 -12.80
N GLU A 30 10.90 -12.03 -12.76
CA GLU A 30 11.56 -13.28 -12.40
C GLU A 30 11.19 -13.70 -10.98
N LEU A 31 10.67 -14.90 -10.84
CA LEU A 31 10.32 -15.45 -9.55
C LEU A 31 11.54 -16.10 -8.90
N PRO A 32 11.75 -15.93 -7.58
CA PRO A 32 12.87 -16.55 -6.90
C PRO A 32 12.79 -18.10 -6.96
N GLU A 33 13.93 -18.76 -6.98
CA GLU A 33 14.03 -20.23 -7.14
C GLU A 33 13.36 -21.00 -5.99
N ASN A 34 13.31 -20.41 -4.79
CA ASN A 34 12.68 -20.99 -3.62
C ASN A 34 11.15 -20.82 -3.58
N LEU A 35 10.56 -20.14 -4.57
CA LEU A 35 9.10 -20.06 -4.69
C LEU A 35 8.54 -21.38 -5.21
N THR A 36 7.77 -22.08 -4.39
CA THR A 36 7.21 -23.40 -4.71
C THR A 36 5.83 -23.32 -5.32
N GLN A 37 4.97 -22.43 -4.83
CA GLN A 37 3.59 -22.32 -5.27
C GLN A 37 3.10 -20.87 -5.25
N VAL A 38 2.19 -20.52 -6.16
CA VAL A 38 1.47 -19.25 -6.22
C VAL A 38 -0.02 -19.55 -6.27
N TYR A 39 -0.77 -18.94 -5.34
CA TYR A 39 -2.21 -19.00 -5.31
C TYR A 39 -2.76 -17.61 -5.61
N GLU A 40 -3.59 -17.50 -6.64
CA GLU A 40 -4.27 -16.26 -6.99
C GLU A 40 -5.76 -16.40 -6.65
N LEU A 41 -6.27 -15.42 -5.91
CA LEU A 41 -7.70 -15.27 -5.65
C LEU A 41 -8.13 -13.85 -6.00
N TYR A 42 -9.07 -13.75 -6.91
CA TYR A 42 -9.68 -12.48 -7.28
C TYR A 42 -11.00 -12.32 -6.51
N LEU A 43 -11.08 -11.30 -5.65
CA LEU A 43 -12.31 -10.99 -4.91
C LEU A 43 -13.44 -10.49 -5.84
N GLU A 44 -13.08 -10.03 -7.05
CA GLU A 44 -14.02 -9.65 -8.10
C GLU A 44 -14.75 -10.86 -8.73
N ASP A 45 -14.12 -12.04 -8.70
CA ASP A 45 -14.74 -13.30 -9.16
C ASP A 45 -15.75 -13.87 -8.14
N CYS A 46 -15.91 -13.21 -7.00
CA CYS A 46 -16.91 -13.53 -5.98
C CYS A 46 -18.31 -13.00 -6.39
N GLU A 47 -18.65 -13.07 -7.68
CA GLU A 47 -20.02 -12.82 -8.14
C GLU A 47 -20.95 -13.91 -7.64
N TRP A 48 -22.20 -13.53 -7.39
CA TRP A 48 -23.29 -14.48 -7.12
C TRP A 48 -23.31 -15.46 -8.30
N GLU A 49 -23.14 -16.75 -8.04
CA GLU A 49 -23.23 -17.78 -9.09
C GLU A 49 -24.65 -17.73 -9.69
N GLU A 50 -24.90 -16.81 -10.60
CA GLU A 50 -26.02 -16.82 -11.52
C GLU A 50 -25.72 -17.81 -12.63
N GLY A 51 -26.11 -19.05 -12.47
CA GLY A 51 -25.99 -20.02 -13.54
C GLY A 51 -26.16 -21.44 -13.05
N GLU A 52 -27.29 -22.04 -13.44
CA GLU A 52 -27.51 -23.49 -13.61
C GLU A 52 -26.94 -24.42 -12.52
N ARG A 53 -27.23 -24.15 -11.27
CA ARG A 53 -27.33 -25.23 -10.30
C ARG A 53 -28.79 -25.63 -10.19
N GLU A 54 -29.13 -26.80 -10.80
CA GLU A 54 -30.31 -27.57 -10.39
C GLU A 54 -30.55 -27.33 -8.90
N ARG A 55 -31.73 -26.92 -8.53
CA ARG A 55 -32.18 -26.71 -7.14
C ARG A 55 -32.09 -28.04 -6.38
N LYS A 56 -30.84 -28.49 -6.12
CA LYS A 56 -30.62 -29.50 -5.08
C LYS A 56 -31.15 -28.87 -3.81
N VAL A 57 -32.12 -29.54 -3.21
CA VAL A 57 -32.76 -29.16 -1.94
C VAL A 57 -31.70 -28.61 -1.01
N ARG A 58 -31.69 -27.27 -0.82
CA ARG A 58 -30.74 -26.59 0.03
C ARG A 58 -30.85 -27.23 1.42
N LYS A 59 -29.80 -27.92 1.89
CA LYS A 59 -29.77 -28.42 3.27
C LYS A 59 -30.02 -27.21 4.15
N ARG A 60 -31.10 -27.24 4.95
CA ARG A 60 -31.43 -26.19 5.90
C ARG A 60 -30.21 -26.04 6.85
N PHE A 61 -29.46 -25.01 6.61
CA PHE A 61 -28.34 -24.65 7.47
C PHE A 61 -28.89 -23.89 8.68
N HIS A 62 -28.49 -24.30 9.88
CA HIS A 62 -28.86 -23.62 11.10
C HIS A 62 -27.60 -23.20 11.87
N LEU A 63 -27.54 -21.92 12.26
CA LEU A 63 -26.55 -21.40 13.17
C LEU A 63 -26.82 -21.90 14.58
N SER A 64 -25.80 -22.37 15.29
CA SER A 64 -25.86 -22.55 16.73
C SER A 64 -26.05 -21.19 17.41
N LYS A 65 -26.46 -21.20 18.69
CA LYS A 65 -26.61 -19.97 19.48
C LYS A 65 -25.30 -19.17 19.52
N LYS A 66 -24.14 -19.83 19.67
CA LYS A 66 -22.82 -19.20 19.73
C LYS A 66 -22.46 -18.57 18.39
N GLU A 67 -22.59 -19.29 17.28
CA GLU A 67 -22.33 -18.79 15.92
C GLU A 67 -23.19 -17.57 15.58
N ARG A 68 -24.49 -17.64 15.93
CA ARG A 68 -25.41 -16.52 15.74
C ARG A 68 -25.01 -15.29 16.57
N THR A 69 -24.59 -15.51 17.83
CA THR A 69 -24.10 -14.43 18.69
C THR A 69 -22.88 -13.76 18.07
N GLU A 70 -21.88 -14.51 17.62
CA GLU A 70 -20.64 -13.95 17.06
C GLU A 70 -20.87 -13.28 15.69
N LEU A 71 -21.73 -13.81 14.83
CA LEU A 71 -22.16 -13.11 13.62
C LEU A 71 -22.94 -11.82 13.95
N THR A 72 -23.74 -11.81 15.02
CA THR A 72 -24.42 -10.60 15.49
C THR A 72 -23.40 -9.57 15.99
N ASN A 73 -22.39 -10.01 16.76
CA ASN A 73 -21.30 -9.16 17.23
C ASN A 73 -20.52 -8.56 16.05
N LEU A 74 -20.22 -9.36 15.03
CA LEU A 74 -19.55 -8.93 13.81
C LEU A 74 -20.35 -7.84 13.08
N VAL A 75 -21.67 -8.04 12.88
CA VAL A 75 -22.55 -7.09 12.20
C VAL A 75 -22.80 -5.82 13.02
N MET A 76 -22.81 -5.91 14.34
CA MET A 76 -23.07 -4.79 15.24
C MET A 76 -21.80 -4.08 15.77
N ASN A 77 -20.63 -4.35 15.20
CA ASN A 77 -19.35 -3.75 15.61
C ASN A 77 -19.02 -3.94 17.08
N ARG A 78 -19.27 -5.16 17.63
CA ARG A 78 -18.95 -5.53 18.99
C ARG A 78 -17.68 -6.36 19.06
N LYS A 79 -17.23 -6.69 20.27
CA LYS A 79 -16.12 -7.63 20.48
C LYS A 79 -16.49 -9.01 19.93
N ILE A 80 -15.64 -9.59 19.09
CA ILE A 80 -15.87 -10.82 18.32
C ILE A 80 -14.93 -11.92 18.82
N GLU A 81 -15.48 -13.12 19.06
CA GLU A 81 -14.68 -14.34 19.19
C GLU A 81 -14.43 -14.94 17.79
N TRP A 82 -13.41 -14.45 17.11
CA TRP A 82 -13.11 -14.80 15.71
C TRP A 82 -12.91 -16.29 15.47
N GLY A 83 -12.42 -17.06 16.48
CA GLY A 83 -12.29 -18.51 16.34
C GLY A 83 -13.61 -19.19 15.97
N VAL A 84 -14.74 -18.72 16.53
CA VAL A 84 -16.07 -19.24 16.18
C VAL A 84 -16.45 -18.97 14.73
N ILE A 85 -16.09 -17.76 14.24
CA ILE A 85 -16.32 -17.39 12.85
C ILE A 85 -15.43 -18.24 11.92
N PHE A 86 -14.16 -18.43 12.26
CA PHE A 86 -13.25 -19.27 11.48
C PHE A 86 -13.73 -20.72 11.41
N ASP A 87 -14.16 -21.30 12.54
CA ASP A 87 -14.71 -22.68 12.60
C ASP A 87 -15.99 -22.82 11.76
N LEU A 88 -16.84 -21.81 11.75
CA LEU A 88 -18.07 -21.79 10.94
C LEU A 88 -17.78 -21.99 9.46
N PHE A 89 -16.76 -21.32 8.92
CA PHE A 89 -16.43 -21.40 7.49
C PHE A 89 -15.51 -22.58 7.16
N GLN A 90 -14.53 -22.90 7.99
CA GLN A 90 -13.53 -23.93 7.70
C GLN A 90 -13.94 -25.33 8.12
N ARG A 91 -14.44 -25.51 9.36
CA ARG A 91 -14.79 -26.82 9.89
C ARG A 91 -16.24 -27.22 9.54
N LYS A 92 -17.19 -26.33 9.74
CA LYS A 92 -18.59 -26.59 9.42
C LYS A 92 -18.87 -26.44 7.93
N GLY A 93 -18.05 -25.67 7.21
CA GLY A 93 -18.06 -25.56 5.75
C GLY A 93 -19.28 -24.84 5.19
N VAL A 94 -19.79 -23.84 5.89
CA VAL A 94 -20.98 -23.06 5.50
C VAL A 94 -20.78 -22.45 4.10
N SER A 95 -21.82 -22.55 3.26
CA SER A 95 -21.89 -21.84 1.98
C SER A 95 -22.10 -20.36 2.24
N VAL A 96 -21.32 -19.51 1.55
CA VAL A 96 -21.43 -18.05 1.65
C VAL A 96 -22.81 -17.58 1.21
N ASP A 97 -23.31 -18.11 0.09
CA ASP A 97 -24.63 -17.76 -0.46
C ASP A 97 -25.76 -18.20 0.47
N ASP A 98 -25.71 -19.44 0.97
CA ASP A 98 -26.71 -19.94 1.90
C ASP A 98 -26.76 -19.15 3.20
N LEU A 99 -25.60 -18.64 3.67
CA LEU A 99 -25.54 -17.79 4.84
C LEU A 99 -26.11 -16.40 4.54
N LEU A 100 -25.57 -15.70 3.53
CA LEU A 100 -25.93 -14.31 3.23
C LEU A 100 -27.39 -14.16 2.76
N MET A 101 -27.93 -15.16 2.07
CA MET A 101 -29.33 -15.18 1.60
C MET A 101 -30.28 -15.89 2.57
N GLY A 102 -29.71 -16.52 3.60
CA GLY A 102 -30.47 -17.30 4.58
C GLY A 102 -31.24 -16.46 5.61
N PRO A 103 -32.19 -17.07 6.30
CA PRO A 103 -33.03 -16.38 7.28
C PRO A 103 -32.28 -15.92 8.50
N ASP A 104 -31.21 -16.61 8.93
CA ASP A 104 -30.40 -16.25 10.09
C ASP A 104 -29.69 -14.93 9.87
N PHE A 105 -28.99 -14.75 8.75
CA PHE A 105 -28.29 -13.50 8.43
C PHE A 105 -29.30 -12.37 8.23
N PHE A 106 -30.41 -12.62 7.55
CA PHE A 106 -31.47 -11.63 7.40
C PHE A 106 -31.99 -11.13 8.76
N GLN A 107 -32.20 -12.02 9.72
CA GLN A 107 -32.67 -11.62 11.06
C GLN A 107 -31.62 -10.83 11.82
N ILE A 108 -30.32 -11.21 11.73
CA ILE A 108 -29.21 -10.47 12.32
C ILE A 108 -29.14 -9.05 11.75
N VAL A 109 -29.21 -8.92 10.43
CA VAL A 109 -29.19 -7.61 9.76
C VAL A 109 -30.42 -6.78 10.14
N ARG A 110 -31.59 -7.39 10.22
CA ARG A 110 -32.84 -6.73 10.65
C ARG A 110 -32.76 -6.23 12.09
N GLU A 111 -32.15 -6.99 12.99
CA GLU A 111 -31.93 -6.55 14.38
C GLU A 111 -30.96 -5.39 14.45
N CYS A 112 -29.86 -5.43 13.69
CA CYS A 112 -28.91 -4.32 13.58
C CYS A 112 -29.60 -3.06 13.02
N TYR A 113 -30.35 -3.20 11.94
CA TYR A 113 -31.13 -2.12 11.35
C TYR A 113 -32.03 -1.41 12.36
N LYS A 114 -32.87 -2.20 13.08
CA LYS A 114 -33.79 -1.64 14.09
C LYS A 114 -33.10 -0.87 15.20
N ARG A 115 -31.90 -1.28 15.57
CA ARG A 115 -31.16 -0.66 16.70
C ARG A 115 -30.35 0.57 16.31
N GLN A 116 -29.79 0.59 15.11
CA GLN A 116 -28.76 1.58 14.75
C GLN A 116 -29.08 2.35 13.47
N TYR A 117 -29.92 1.82 12.57
CA TYR A 117 -30.07 2.34 11.21
C TYR A 117 -31.55 2.49 10.75
N ALA A 118 -32.48 2.60 11.69
CA ALA A 118 -33.92 2.66 11.38
C ALA A 118 -34.37 3.89 10.57
N ASN A 119 -33.46 4.87 10.42
CA ASN A 119 -33.69 6.12 9.67
C ASN A 119 -33.28 6.06 8.19
N ILE A 120 -32.82 4.91 7.71
CA ILE A 120 -32.47 4.70 6.29
C ILE A 120 -33.34 3.61 5.66
N VAL A 121 -33.29 3.46 4.33
CA VAL A 121 -34.08 2.46 3.61
C VAL A 121 -33.53 1.06 3.90
N PHE A 122 -34.40 0.16 4.39
CA PHE A 122 -34.00 -1.19 4.81
C PHE A 122 -33.45 -2.06 3.66
N SER A 123 -34.04 -1.96 2.45
CA SER A 123 -33.55 -2.71 1.30
C SER A 123 -32.09 -2.36 0.97
N ASP A 124 -31.77 -1.06 0.95
CA ASP A 124 -30.43 -0.58 0.63
C ASP A 124 -29.44 -0.97 1.74
N PHE A 125 -29.86 -0.90 2.99
CA PHE A 125 -29.07 -1.38 4.13
C PHE A 125 -28.77 -2.87 4.02
N LEU A 126 -29.78 -3.70 3.73
CA LEU A 126 -29.64 -5.15 3.58
C LEU A 126 -28.64 -5.51 2.46
N TRP A 127 -28.78 -4.87 1.29
CA TRP A 127 -27.87 -5.11 0.18
C TRP A 127 -26.45 -4.62 0.48
N THR A 128 -26.30 -3.47 1.13
CA THR A 128 -25.00 -2.97 1.58
C THR A 128 -24.33 -3.96 2.53
N MET A 129 -25.06 -4.47 3.53
CA MET A 129 -24.52 -5.47 4.46
C MET A 129 -24.09 -6.75 3.74
N ARG A 130 -24.86 -7.23 2.77
CA ARG A 130 -24.47 -8.37 1.95
C ARG A 130 -23.20 -8.10 1.14
N SER A 131 -23.09 -6.94 0.51
CA SER A 131 -21.92 -6.53 -0.27
C SER A 131 -20.66 -6.42 0.59
N ILE A 132 -20.78 -5.92 1.82
CA ILE A 132 -19.66 -5.79 2.77
C ILE A 132 -19.15 -7.16 3.22
N TYR A 133 -20.06 -8.09 3.52
CA TYR A 133 -19.69 -9.40 4.06
C TYR A 133 -19.36 -10.45 3.01
N LEU A 134 -19.78 -10.26 1.76
CA LEU A 134 -19.50 -11.21 0.67
C LEU A 134 -18.00 -11.49 0.50
N PRO A 135 -17.14 -10.48 0.27
CA PRO A 135 -15.70 -10.72 0.11
C PRO A 135 -15.04 -11.23 1.39
N LEU A 136 -15.49 -10.79 2.58
CA LEU A 136 -14.98 -11.31 3.84
C LEU A 136 -15.28 -12.81 3.98
N PHE A 137 -16.52 -13.22 3.75
CA PHE A 137 -16.92 -14.62 3.91
C PHE A 137 -16.26 -15.53 2.86
N TRP A 138 -16.06 -15.04 1.64
CA TRP A 138 -15.25 -15.75 0.65
C TRP A 138 -13.79 -15.90 1.10
N THR A 139 -13.18 -14.86 1.64
CA THR A 139 -11.84 -14.96 2.24
C THR A 139 -11.78 -16.02 3.34
N LEU A 140 -12.79 -16.09 4.20
CA LEU A 140 -12.89 -17.09 5.26
C LEU A 140 -13.13 -18.53 4.76
N LYS A 141 -13.58 -18.71 3.52
CA LYS A 141 -13.74 -20.03 2.85
C LYS A 141 -12.43 -20.54 2.24
N MET A 142 -11.44 -19.68 2.04
CA MET A 142 -10.18 -20.07 1.42
C MET A 142 -9.45 -21.11 2.25
N LYS A 143 -8.89 -22.11 1.58
CA LYS A 143 -7.94 -23.05 2.18
C LYS A 143 -6.58 -22.41 2.17
N VAL A 144 -5.97 -22.31 3.33
CA VAL A 144 -4.61 -21.78 3.47
C VAL A 144 -3.66 -22.98 3.64
N PRO A 145 -2.59 -23.07 2.83
CA PRO A 145 -1.59 -24.12 3.01
C PRO A 145 -0.93 -23.99 4.38
N GLN A 146 -0.57 -25.13 4.98
CA GLN A 146 0.18 -25.13 6.23
C GLN A 146 1.57 -24.56 6.02
N ALA A 147 1.98 -23.65 6.90
CA ALA A 147 3.30 -23.03 6.90
C ALA A 147 3.71 -22.71 8.34
N ASP A 148 5.01 -22.56 8.56
CA ASP A 148 5.56 -22.21 9.87
C ASP A 148 5.36 -20.73 10.17
N LEU A 149 5.37 -19.90 9.13
CA LEU A 149 5.17 -18.46 9.21
C LEU A 149 4.23 -17.99 8.11
N TYR A 150 3.29 -17.12 8.47
CA TYR A 150 2.51 -16.33 7.53
C TYR A 150 2.97 -14.88 7.60
N HIS A 151 3.37 -14.34 6.44
CA HIS A 151 3.74 -12.93 6.32
C HIS A 151 2.72 -12.21 5.42
N CYS A 152 1.90 -11.35 6.02
CA CYS A 152 0.92 -10.54 5.33
C CYS A 152 1.48 -9.13 5.11
N VAL A 153 1.45 -8.63 3.87
CA VAL A 153 1.97 -7.30 3.51
C VAL A 153 0.94 -6.18 3.69
N ALA A 154 -0.20 -6.50 4.26
CA ALA A 154 -1.24 -5.55 4.67
C ALA A 154 -2.13 -6.19 5.74
N THR A 155 -2.89 -5.38 6.46
CA THR A 155 -4.06 -5.81 7.23
C THR A 155 -5.23 -6.17 6.26
N GLY A 156 -6.47 -5.86 6.56
CA GLY A 156 -7.59 -6.13 5.66
C GLY A 156 -7.78 -7.61 5.38
N TYR A 157 -8.10 -7.99 4.16
CA TYR A 157 -8.39 -9.39 3.78
C TYR A 157 -7.15 -10.30 3.93
N ALA A 158 -5.96 -9.81 3.62
CA ALA A 158 -4.71 -10.55 3.84
C ALA A 158 -4.49 -10.84 5.32
N GLY A 159 -4.68 -9.82 6.19
CA GLY A 159 -4.57 -9.98 7.64
C GLY A 159 -5.63 -10.92 8.24
N VAL A 160 -6.86 -10.92 7.71
CA VAL A 160 -7.92 -11.89 8.07
C VAL A 160 -7.47 -13.30 7.73
N LEU A 161 -6.94 -13.51 6.51
CA LEU A 161 -6.45 -14.80 6.05
C LEU A 161 -5.29 -15.32 6.91
N GLY A 162 -4.29 -14.47 7.16
CA GLY A 162 -3.17 -14.81 8.04
C GLY A 162 -3.59 -15.10 9.47
N SER A 163 -4.57 -14.34 10.00
CA SER A 163 -5.14 -14.56 11.33
C SER A 163 -5.87 -15.90 11.45
N MET A 164 -6.61 -16.27 10.40
CA MET A 164 -7.27 -17.57 10.29
C MET A 164 -6.25 -18.71 10.18
N ALA A 165 -5.24 -18.54 9.32
CA ALA A 165 -4.17 -19.52 9.14
C ALA A 165 -3.43 -19.80 10.45
N LYS A 166 -3.02 -18.75 11.17
CA LYS A 166 -2.42 -18.88 12.50
C LYS A 166 -3.32 -19.63 13.48
N HIS A 167 -4.63 -19.36 13.45
CA HIS A 167 -5.58 -20.03 14.35
C HIS A 167 -5.61 -21.56 14.14
N PHE A 168 -5.54 -22.02 12.88
CA PHE A 168 -5.62 -23.46 12.59
C PHE A 168 -4.29 -24.18 12.63
N HIS A 169 -3.19 -23.53 12.30
CA HIS A 169 -1.87 -24.16 12.17
C HIS A 169 -0.92 -23.83 13.33
N ASN A 170 -1.32 -22.97 14.27
CA ASN A 170 -0.50 -22.53 15.39
C ASN A 170 0.88 -21.98 14.96
N SER A 171 0.91 -21.29 13.82
CA SER A 171 2.10 -20.72 13.20
C SER A 171 2.32 -19.28 13.65
N SER A 172 3.50 -18.72 13.38
CA SER A 172 3.76 -17.29 13.58
C SER A 172 3.05 -16.43 12.51
N LEU A 173 2.69 -15.19 12.87
CA LEU A 173 2.07 -14.23 11.98
C LEU A 173 2.81 -12.89 12.04
N LEU A 174 3.38 -12.50 10.91
CA LEU A 174 3.96 -11.18 10.67
C LEU A 174 3.00 -10.36 9.81
N ILE A 175 2.75 -9.12 10.22
CA ILE A 175 2.03 -8.13 9.40
C ILE A 175 3.02 -7.02 9.06
N SER A 176 3.19 -6.73 7.78
CA SER A 176 4.00 -5.59 7.31
C SER A 176 3.10 -4.60 6.58
N GLU A 177 2.98 -3.38 7.10
CA GLU A 177 2.22 -2.31 6.44
C GLU A 177 3.18 -1.28 5.85
N HIS A 178 3.12 -1.13 4.53
CA HIS A 178 3.83 -0.08 3.79
C HIS A 178 3.02 1.22 3.71
N GLY A 179 1.70 1.12 3.82
CA GLY A 179 0.74 2.18 4.07
C GLY A 179 -0.28 1.67 5.08
N ILE A 180 -1.00 2.55 5.75
CA ILE A 180 -2.01 2.15 6.72
C ILE A 180 -3.30 1.80 5.98
N TYR A 181 -3.54 0.50 5.78
CA TYR A 181 -4.65 -0.04 4.97
C TYR A 181 -6.01 0.62 5.30
N THR A 182 -6.34 0.76 6.58
CA THR A 182 -7.61 1.37 7.00
C THR A 182 -7.74 2.81 6.53
N ARG A 183 -6.64 3.59 6.59
CA ARG A 183 -6.62 5.00 6.16
C ARG A 183 -6.76 5.11 4.65
N GLU A 184 -6.07 4.26 3.90
CA GLU A 184 -6.16 4.23 2.43
C GLU A 184 -7.59 3.89 1.98
N ARG A 185 -8.21 2.89 2.60
CA ARG A 185 -9.61 2.53 2.31
C ARG A 185 -10.59 3.63 2.70
N GLU A 186 -10.36 4.32 3.81
CA GLU A 186 -11.17 5.46 4.25
C GLU A 186 -11.10 6.60 3.22
N GLU A 187 -9.91 6.96 2.77
CA GLU A 187 -9.71 8.00 1.75
C GLU A 187 -10.37 7.65 0.42
N GLU A 188 -10.26 6.40 -0.02
CA GLU A 188 -10.93 5.92 -1.23
C GLU A 188 -12.46 6.00 -1.11
N LEU A 189 -13.02 5.58 0.02
CA LEU A 189 -14.46 5.65 0.27
C LEU A 189 -14.97 7.09 0.35
N ILE A 190 -14.21 8.01 0.95
CA ILE A 190 -14.57 9.44 1.00
C ILE A 190 -14.69 9.99 -0.42
N LYS A 191 -13.76 9.64 -1.32
CA LYS A 191 -13.75 10.07 -2.72
C LYS A 191 -14.77 9.32 -3.60
N ALA A 192 -15.20 8.13 -3.20
CA ALA A 192 -16.08 7.27 -3.99
C ALA A 192 -17.48 7.87 -4.16
N ASN A 193 -18.00 7.84 -5.40
CA ASN A 193 -19.34 8.30 -5.74
C ASN A 193 -20.41 7.21 -5.67
N TRP A 194 -20.00 5.92 -5.68
CA TRP A 194 -20.89 4.75 -5.65
C TRP A 194 -21.42 4.43 -4.24
N VAL A 195 -20.74 4.89 -3.18
CA VAL A 195 -21.19 4.76 -1.78
C VAL A 195 -21.56 6.12 -1.23
N LYS A 196 -22.74 6.27 -0.65
CA LYS A 196 -23.26 7.55 -0.16
C LYS A 196 -23.56 7.52 1.35
N GLY A 197 -23.38 8.67 1.99
CA GLY A 197 -23.83 8.92 3.35
C GLY A 197 -23.34 7.89 4.38
N VAL A 198 -24.26 7.40 5.22
CA VAL A 198 -23.99 6.48 6.33
C VAL A 198 -23.33 5.16 5.88
N TYR A 199 -23.52 4.75 4.63
CA TYR A 199 -22.93 3.52 4.11
C TYR A 199 -21.40 3.59 4.02
N LYS A 200 -20.80 4.76 3.81
CA LYS A 200 -19.35 4.96 3.88
C LYS A 200 -18.81 4.57 5.26
N ASN A 201 -19.47 5.03 6.31
CA ASN A 201 -19.06 4.72 7.68
C ASN A 201 -19.15 3.22 7.98
N ILE A 202 -20.18 2.53 7.47
CA ILE A 202 -20.33 1.08 7.66
C ILE A 202 -19.17 0.32 7.01
N TRP A 203 -18.74 0.70 5.82
CA TRP A 203 -17.57 0.14 5.16
C TRP A 203 -16.27 0.43 5.91
N ILE A 204 -16.09 1.66 6.37
CA ILE A 204 -14.90 2.06 7.16
C ILE A 204 -14.80 1.23 8.44
N GLU A 205 -15.90 1.07 9.17
CA GLU A 205 -15.93 0.24 10.38
C GLU A 205 -15.62 -1.24 10.08
N GLN A 206 -16.00 -1.74 8.92
CA GLN A 206 -15.63 -3.09 8.50
C GLN A 206 -14.11 -3.21 8.29
N PHE A 207 -13.47 -2.24 7.62
CA PHE A 207 -12.02 -2.25 7.42
C PHE A 207 -11.26 -2.11 8.74
N LYS A 208 -11.73 -1.28 9.67
CA LYS A 208 -11.18 -1.18 11.03
C LYS A 208 -11.23 -2.51 11.78
N LYS A 209 -12.34 -3.24 11.70
CA LYS A 209 -12.48 -4.57 12.34
C LYS A 209 -11.47 -5.58 11.80
N MET A 210 -11.25 -5.60 10.48
CA MET A 210 -10.28 -6.50 9.85
C MET A 210 -8.85 -6.15 10.28
N SER A 211 -8.50 -4.86 10.31
CA SER A 211 -7.18 -4.42 10.78
C SER A 211 -6.98 -4.73 12.26
N LEU A 212 -7.98 -4.49 13.10
CA LEU A 212 -7.92 -4.82 14.52
C LEU A 212 -7.72 -6.32 14.77
N LEU A 213 -8.42 -7.18 14.01
CA LEU A 213 -8.20 -8.63 14.06
C LEU A 213 -6.74 -8.97 13.74
N ALA A 214 -6.21 -8.44 12.64
CA ALA A 214 -4.85 -8.70 12.20
C ALA A 214 -3.83 -8.27 13.26
N TYR A 215 -3.95 -7.06 13.82
CA TYR A 215 -3.08 -6.56 14.89
C TYR A 215 -3.14 -7.41 16.16
N GLN A 216 -4.34 -7.81 16.58
CA GLN A 216 -4.48 -8.65 17.78
C GLN A 216 -3.86 -10.03 17.60
N LYS A 217 -3.95 -10.63 16.40
CA LYS A 217 -3.46 -11.97 16.10
C LYS A 217 -1.98 -12.00 15.71
N ALA A 218 -1.43 -10.93 15.16
CA ALA A 218 -0.02 -10.85 14.80
C ALA A 218 0.89 -11.06 16.02
N ASP A 219 2.04 -11.68 15.80
CA ASP A 219 3.15 -11.76 16.77
C ASP A 219 4.02 -10.50 16.64
N THR A 220 4.27 -10.08 15.42
CA THR A 220 4.98 -8.84 15.11
C THR A 220 4.24 -8.07 14.02
N VAL A 221 4.23 -6.75 14.14
CA VAL A 221 3.73 -5.82 13.13
C VAL A 221 4.85 -4.87 12.76
N THR A 222 5.09 -4.65 11.46
CA THR A 222 6.06 -3.65 11.01
C THR A 222 5.37 -2.47 10.34
N CYS A 223 5.98 -1.30 10.49
CA CYS A 223 5.61 -0.09 9.75
C CYS A 223 6.89 0.65 9.32
N LEU A 224 6.74 1.64 8.44
CA LEU A 224 7.89 2.27 7.81
C LEU A 224 8.51 3.43 8.60
N TYR A 225 7.75 4.07 9.52
CA TYR A 225 8.17 5.28 10.24
C TYR A 225 7.37 5.49 11.52
N GLU A 226 7.87 6.35 12.42
CA GLU A 226 7.27 6.51 13.77
C GLU A 226 5.83 7.04 13.74
N ARG A 227 5.49 7.96 12.85
CA ARG A 227 4.11 8.43 12.73
C ARG A 227 3.15 7.33 12.29
N ALA A 228 3.59 6.39 11.43
CA ALA A 228 2.78 5.22 11.06
C ALA A 228 2.54 4.29 12.25
N LYS A 229 3.57 4.10 13.10
CA LYS A 229 3.42 3.36 14.36
C LYS A 229 2.35 3.96 15.27
N LEU A 230 2.33 5.28 15.42
CA LEU A 230 1.29 5.94 16.22
C LEU A 230 -0.10 5.70 15.64
N LEU A 231 -0.26 5.76 14.32
CA LEU A 231 -1.54 5.44 13.67
C LEU A 231 -1.96 3.97 13.87
N GLN A 232 -1.01 3.02 13.85
CA GLN A 232 -1.31 1.62 14.15
C GLN A 232 -1.77 1.43 15.60
N ILE A 233 -1.15 2.15 16.56
CA ILE A 233 -1.58 2.15 17.98
C ILE A 233 -2.99 2.69 18.11
N ASP A 234 -3.30 3.80 17.47
CA ASP A 234 -4.65 4.40 17.46
C ASP A 234 -5.71 3.45 16.85
N LEU A 235 -5.31 2.61 15.90
CA LEU A 235 -6.16 1.56 15.31
C LEU A 235 -6.22 0.28 16.15
N GLY A 236 -5.59 0.26 17.32
CA GLY A 236 -5.67 -0.83 18.31
C GLY A 236 -4.57 -1.88 18.19
N CYS A 237 -3.46 -1.59 17.52
CA CYS A 237 -2.29 -2.45 17.54
C CYS A 237 -1.57 -2.32 18.88
N PRO A 238 -1.23 -3.43 19.59
CA PRO A 238 -0.43 -3.38 20.80
C PRO A 238 0.96 -2.80 20.52
N PRO A 239 1.41 -1.75 21.25
CA PRO A 239 2.68 -1.07 20.97
C PRO A 239 3.90 -1.98 20.99
N GLU A 240 3.90 -2.99 21.85
CA GLU A 240 4.99 -3.95 22.03
C GLU A 240 5.20 -4.88 20.82
N LYS A 241 4.21 -5.00 19.94
CA LYS A 241 4.31 -5.79 18.72
C LYS A 241 4.87 -5.00 17.54
N ILE A 242 4.90 -3.67 17.63
CA ILE A 242 5.23 -2.81 16.50
C ILE A 242 6.73 -2.57 16.41
N ARG A 243 7.29 -2.83 15.22
CA ARG A 243 8.68 -2.51 14.88
C ARG A 243 8.71 -1.55 13.69
N VAL A 244 9.41 -0.45 13.85
CA VAL A 244 9.66 0.47 12.73
C VAL A 244 10.75 -0.12 11.86
N THR A 245 10.43 -0.39 10.62
CA THR A 245 11.31 -1.02 9.63
C THR A 245 11.24 -0.21 8.34
N PRO A 246 12.06 0.84 8.21
CA PRO A 246 12.04 1.68 7.02
C PRO A 246 12.39 0.90 5.75
N ASN A 247 11.82 1.30 4.62
CA ASN A 247 12.32 0.85 3.32
C ASN A 247 13.75 1.33 3.11
N GLY A 248 14.52 0.54 2.39
CA GLY A 248 15.84 0.89 1.94
C GLY A 248 15.96 0.89 0.43
N ILE A 249 16.99 1.56 -0.08
CA ILE A 249 17.34 1.56 -1.50
C ILE A 249 18.71 0.90 -1.73
N ASN A 250 18.92 0.42 -2.94
CA ASN A 250 20.23 -0.05 -3.38
C ASN A 250 21.06 1.16 -3.84
N MET A 251 21.94 1.64 -2.96
CA MET A 251 22.78 2.81 -3.27
C MET A 251 23.74 2.56 -4.44
N ALA A 252 24.18 1.32 -4.67
CA ALA A 252 25.06 0.98 -5.80
C ALA A 252 24.42 1.32 -7.16
N ASN A 253 23.11 1.29 -7.24
CA ASN A 253 22.39 1.69 -8.47
C ASN A 253 22.44 3.18 -8.75
N LEU A 254 22.84 4.02 -7.80
CA LEU A 254 22.88 5.49 -7.91
C LEU A 254 24.30 6.05 -7.73
N THR A 255 25.28 5.17 -7.74
CA THR A 255 26.72 5.55 -7.82
C THR A 255 27.09 5.78 -9.29
N ASP A 256 27.95 6.74 -9.56
CA ASP A 256 28.48 7.07 -10.89
C ASP A 256 27.38 7.35 -11.95
N ILE A 257 26.32 8.07 -11.53
CA ILE A 257 25.26 8.49 -12.45
C ILE A 257 25.69 9.70 -13.29
N PRO A 258 25.21 9.81 -14.55
CA PRO A 258 25.58 10.91 -15.44
C PRO A 258 25.19 12.28 -14.85
N GLY A 259 26.14 13.19 -14.72
CA GLY A 259 25.89 14.57 -14.37
C GLY A 259 25.38 15.41 -15.54
N LYS A 260 25.30 16.75 -15.32
CA LYS A 260 24.97 17.72 -16.38
C LYS A 260 26.02 17.72 -17.49
N THR A 261 25.55 17.92 -18.72
CA THR A 261 26.43 18.28 -19.84
C THR A 261 26.76 19.77 -19.80
N ARG A 262 27.76 20.21 -20.60
CA ARG A 262 28.07 21.65 -20.70
C ARG A 262 26.88 22.49 -21.20
N GLU A 263 26.04 21.92 -22.01
CA GLU A 263 24.81 22.59 -22.50
C GLU A 263 23.76 22.71 -21.41
N ASP A 264 23.74 21.76 -20.47
CA ASP A 264 22.80 21.76 -19.34
C ASP A 264 23.24 22.67 -18.18
N GLU A 265 24.52 23.09 -18.15
CA GLU A 265 25.07 23.91 -17.04
C GLU A 265 24.38 25.28 -16.90
N GLN A 266 23.86 25.84 -17.99
CA GLN A 266 23.11 27.08 -17.98
C GLN A 266 21.73 26.95 -17.30
N TRP A 267 21.19 25.75 -17.18
CA TRP A 267 19.88 25.47 -16.62
C TRP A 267 19.96 25.06 -15.15
N ILE A 268 18.95 25.44 -14.39
CA ILE A 268 18.67 24.89 -13.07
C ILE A 268 17.55 23.86 -13.25
N ASN A 269 17.87 22.59 -13.06
CA ASN A 269 16.97 21.48 -13.32
C ASN A 269 16.26 21.04 -12.04
N ALA A 270 14.96 21.24 -11.96
CA ALA A 270 14.07 20.66 -10.96
C ALA A 270 13.45 19.37 -11.50
N GLY A 271 13.60 18.24 -10.81
CA GLY A 271 13.15 16.94 -11.26
C GLY A 271 12.07 16.34 -10.37
N ALA A 272 11.04 15.75 -10.96
CA ALA A 272 10.03 15.00 -10.24
C ALA A 272 9.93 13.58 -10.79
N VAL A 273 10.33 12.57 -9.98
CA VAL A 273 10.23 11.15 -10.35
C VAL A 273 8.91 10.61 -9.81
N LEU A 274 7.92 10.47 -10.69
CA LEU A 274 6.56 10.10 -10.28
C LEU A 274 5.73 9.55 -11.45
N ARG A 275 4.63 8.87 -11.14
CA ARG A 275 3.54 8.60 -12.09
C ARG A 275 2.64 9.82 -12.18
N VAL A 276 2.26 10.25 -13.38
CA VAL A 276 1.34 11.38 -13.55
C VAL A 276 -0.08 10.93 -13.19
N ALA A 277 -0.42 11.08 -11.90
CA ALA A 277 -1.68 10.66 -11.32
C ALA A 277 -2.17 11.69 -10.28
N PRO A 278 -3.49 11.79 -10.01
CA PRO A 278 -4.06 12.80 -9.11
C PRO A 278 -3.42 12.85 -7.73
N ILE A 279 -3.04 11.69 -7.17
CA ILE A 279 -2.43 11.60 -5.84
C ILE A 279 -1.06 12.29 -5.76
N LYS A 280 -0.37 12.47 -6.89
CA LYS A 280 0.95 13.13 -6.99
C LYS A 280 0.84 14.65 -7.17
N ASP A 281 -0.36 15.15 -7.38
CA ASP A 281 -0.71 16.58 -7.51
C ASP A 281 0.24 17.36 -8.43
N VAL A 282 0.41 16.82 -9.64
CA VAL A 282 1.27 17.41 -10.67
C VAL A 282 0.76 18.79 -11.11
N LYS A 283 -0.54 19.06 -10.98
CA LYS A 283 -1.10 20.36 -11.31
C LYS A 283 -0.59 21.46 -10.39
N THR A 284 -0.58 21.24 -9.08
CA THR A 284 0.00 22.19 -8.12
C THR A 284 1.51 22.39 -8.40
N MET A 285 2.25 21.32 -8.74
CA MET A 285 3.65 21.41 -9.15
C MET A 285 3.85 22.33 -10.36
N ILE A 286 3.06 22.16 -11.41
CA ILE A 286 3.13 22.98 -12.63
C ILE A 286 2.80 24.44 -12.32
N GLN A 287 1.78 24.71 -11.51
CA GLN A 287 1.42 26.06 -11.10
C GLN A 287 2.53 26.72 -10.28
N ALA A 288 3.07 26.01 -9.30
CA ALA A 288 4.21 26.50 -8.49
C ALA A 288 5.44 26.76 -9.37
N PHE A 289 5.71 25.86 -10.32
CA PHE A 289 6.80 26.06 -11.28
C PHE A 289 6.61 27.32 -12.13
N ALA A 290 5.39 27.60 -12.60
CA ALA A 290 5.11 28.82 -13.36
C ALA A 290 5.48 30.09 -12.56
N PHE A 291 5.09 30.19 -11.28
CA PHE A 291 5.49 31.29 -10.41
C PHE A 291 6.99 31.33 -10.14
N ALA A 292 7.64 30.18 -9.94
CA ALA A 292 9.08 30.13 -9.72
C ALA A 292 9.85 30.55 -10.99
N LYS A 293 9.36 30.16 -12.18
CA LYS A 293 9.94 30.49 -13.49
C LYS A 293 10.01 31.99 -13.75
N GLU A 294 9.02 32.77 -13.29
CA GLU A 294 9.04 34.24 -13.39
C GLU A 294 10.24 34.85 -12.67
N LYS A 295 10.64 34.26 -11.53
CA LYS A 295 11.79 34.73 -10.71
C LYS A 295 13.11 34.13 -11.16
N VAL A 296 13.08 32.91 -11.76
CA VAL A 296 14.26 32.15 -12.18
C VAL A 296 14.12 31.74 -13.64
N PRO A 297 14.46 32.63 -14.61
CA PRO A 297 14.23 32.40 -16.03
C PRO A 297 14.90 31.15 -16.62
N ASN A 298 16.01 30.70 -16.04
CA ASN A 298 16.72 29.48 -16.43
C ASN A 298 16.34 28.22 -15.61
N LEU A 299 15.19 28.23 -14.90
CA LEU A 299 14.65 27.06 -14.25
C LEU A 299 13.97 26.15 -15.28
N LYS A 300 14.20 24.84 -15.22
CA LYS A 300 13.56 23.82 -16.05
C LYS A 300 12.95 22.75 -15.17
N LEU A 301 11.74 22.31 -15.52
CA LEU A 301 11.01 21.24 -14.80
C LEU A 301 10.99 19.96 -15.61
N TRP A 302 11.46 18.88 -15.00
CA TRP A 302 11.46 17.53 -15.55
C TRP A 302 10.45 16.66 -14.79
N ILE A 303 9.38 16.22 -15.45
CA ILE A 303 8.37 15.30 -14.92
C ILE A 303 8.66 13.93 -15.49
N MET A 304 9.30 13.08 -14.68
CA MET A 304 9.90 11.82 -15.08
C MET A 304 9.04 10.65 -14.61
N GLY A 305 8.34 10.01 -15.55
CA GLY A 305 7.54 8.83 -15.28
C GLY A 305 6.33 8.67 -16.20
N PRO A 306 5.58 7.57 -16.03
CA PRO A 306 4.49 7.21 -16.93
C PRO A 306 3.30 8.17 -16.83
N THR A 307 2.65 8.40 -17.98
CA THR A 307 1.47 9.25 -18.16
C THR A 307 0.23 8.44 -18.54
N ASP A 308 0.33 7.11 -18.56
CA ASP A 308 -0.67 6.18 -19.07
C ASP A 308 -1.59 5.59 -18.00
N GLU A 309 -1.31 5.82 -16.71
CA GLU A 309 -2.13 5.33 -15.59
C GLU A 309 -3.48 6.07 -15.51
N ASP A 310 -3.47 7.40 -15.58
CA ASP A 310 -4.66 8.24 -15.71
C ASP A 310 -4.49 9.22 -16.88
N LYS A 311 -4.90 8.76 -18.07
CA LYS A 311 -4.76 9.53 -19.30
C LYS A 311 -5.51 10.86 -19.27
N LYS A 312 -6.65 10.90 -18.57
CA LYS A 312 -7.44 12.13 -18.45
C LYS A 312 -6.68 13.17 -17.62
N TYR A 313 -6.18 12.76 -16.46
CA TYR A 313 -5.40 13.64 -15.59
C TYR A 313 -4.11 14.11 -16.26
N ALA A 314 -3.41 13.21 -16.96
CA ALA A 314 -2.21 13.57 -17.72
C ALA A 314 -2.52 14.62 -18.82
N GLN A 315 -3.63 14.45 -19.55
CA GLN A 315 -4.06 15.42 -20.55
C GLN A 315 -4.37 16.79 -19.90
N GLU A 316 -5.05 16.80 -18.76
CA GLU A 316 -5.33 18.02 -18.00
C GLU A 316 -4.04 18.72 -17.55
N CYS A 317 -2.97 17.96 -17.20
CA CYS A 317 -1.66 18.53 -16.90
C CYS A 317 -0.99 19.15 -18.13
N PHE A 318 -1.03 18.50 -19.29
CA PHE A 318 -0.50 19.06 -20.54
C PHE A 318 -1.25 20.34 -20.96
N ASP A 319 -2.57 20.35 -20.81
CA ASP A 319 -3.38 21.51 -21.13
C ASP A 319 -3.15 22.68 -20.16
N LEU A 320 -2.87 22.38 -18.89
CA LEU A 320 -2.49 23.38 -17.89
C LEU A 320 -1.17 24.07 -18.24
N VAL A 321 -0.14 23.32 -18.67
CA VAL A 321 1.14 23.91 -19.13
C VAL A 321 0.90 24.89 -20.28
N LYS A 322 0.06 24.52 -21.25
CA LYS A 322 -0.31 25.40 -22.37
C LYS A 322 -1.09 26.60 -21.91
N ALA A 323 -2.09 26.41 -21.03
CA ALA A 323 -2.95 27.50 -20.53
C ALA A 323 -2.15 28.54 -19.72
N LEU A 324 -1.17 28.12 -18.96
CA LEU A 324 -0.26 28.99 -18.21
C LEU A 324 0.83 29.61 -19.11
N ASN A 325 0.92 29.20 -20.37
CA ASN A 325 1.95 29.62 -21.32
C ASN A 325 3.38 29.52 -20.71
N VAL A 326 3.63 28.49 -19.91
CA VAL A 326 4.92 28.26 -19.26
C VAL A 326 5.81 27.40 -20.14
N SER A 327 7.05 27.85 -20.38
CA SER A 327 8.08 27.09 -21.12
C SER A 327 8.89 26.18 -20.17
N ASP A 328 9.69 25.31 -20.78
CA ASP A 328 10.71 24.49 -20.11
C ASP A 328 10.12 23.50 -19.07
N VAL A 329 8.95 22.94 -19.38
CA VAL A 329 8.34 21.80 -18.70
C VAL A 329 8.45 20.58 -19.61
N GLU A 330 9.18 19.56 -19.16
CA GLU A 330 9.46 18.36 -19.92
C GLU A 330 8.80 17.14 -19.28
N PHE A 331 7.91 16.46 -20.04
CA PHE A 331 7.35 15.16 -19.64
C PHE A 331 8.11 14.05 -20.36
N THR A 332 8.93 13.31 -19.65
CA THR A 332 9.82 12.32 -20.26
C THR A 332 9.15 10.98 -20.58
N GLY A 333 7.98 10.70 -19.97
CA GLY A 333 7.45 9.33 -19.96
C GLY A 333 8.30 8.39 -19.10
N ARG A 334 8.18 7.09 -19.32
CA ARG A 334 8.99 6.07 -18.62
C ARG A 334 10.46 6.19 -19.03
N ILE A 335 11.32 6.34 -18.02
CA ILE A 335 12.76 6.49 -18.21
C ILE A 335 13.52 5.61 -17.20
N ASN A 336 14.80 5.42 -17.43
CA ASN A 336 15.70 4.97 -16.38
C ASN A 336 16.12 6.18 -15.55
N VAL A 337 15.72 6.21 -14.27
CA VAL A 337 15.96 7.34 -13.35
C VAL A 337 17.45 7.68 -13.24
N ARG A 338 18.35 6.69 -13.36
CA ARG A 338 19.81 6.88 -13.29
C ARG A 338 20.33 7.87 -14.35
N ASP A 339 19.73 7.87 -15.53
CA ASP A 339 20.20 8.68 -16.67
C ASP A 339 19.86 10.17 -16.53
N TYR A 340 18.93 10.46 -15.62
CA TYR A 340 18.39 11.81 -15.40
C TYR A 340 18.72 12.41 -14.03
N LEU A 341 18.70 11.60 -12.96
CA LEU A 341 18.74 12.11 -11.60
C LEU A 341 20.03 12.91 -11.30
N GLY A 342 21.17 12.48 -11.86
CA GLY A 342 22.43 13.20 -11.70
C GLY A 342 22.45 14.59 -12.34
N LYS A 343 21.59 14.82 -13.37
CA LYS A 343 21.45 16.12 -14.06
C LYS A 343 20.57 17.13 -13.31
N MET A 344 19.82 16.66 -12.29
CA MET A 344 18.96 17.53 -11.50
C MET A 344 19.77 18.34 -10.50
N ASP A 345 19.33 19.54 -10.18
CA ASP A 345 19.87 20.36 -9.09
C ASP A 345 19.16 20.06 -7.78
N PHE A 346 17.86 19.79 -7.85
CA PHE A 346 17.01 19.36 -6.75
C PHE A 346 15.81 18.60 -7.29
N THR A 347 15.09 17.91 -6.41
CA THR A 347 13.88 17.16 -6.79
C THR A 347 12.63 17.67 -6.08
N LEU A 348 11.47 17.29 -6.61
CA LEU A 348 10.15 17.73 -6.15
C LEU A 348 9.25 16.54 -5.85
N LEU A 349 8.47 16.63 -4.79
CA LEU A 349 7.42 15.71 -4.42
C LEU A 349 6.21 16.48 -3.87
N THR A 350 5.18 16.72 -4.69
CA THR A 350 4.00 17.50 -4.33
C THR A 350 2.79 16.65 -3.95
N SER A 351 3.02 15.39 -3.63
CA SER A 351 1.97 14.39 -3.36
C SER A 351 1.01 14.83 -2.25
N ILE A 352 -0.25 14.43 -2.40
CA ILE A 352 -1.29 14.63 -1.38
C ILE A 352 -1.19 13.57 -0.26
N SER A 353 -0.71 12.38 -0.60
CA SER A 353 -0.54 11.27 0.34
C SER A 353 0.63 10.40 -0.07
N GLU A 354 1.43 9.98 0.89
CA GLU A 354 2.57 9.06 0.74
C GLU A 354 2.68 8.15 1.97
N GLY A 355 3.35 7.01 1.78
CA GLY A 355 3.91 6.24 2.88
C GLY A 355 5.33 6.72 3.17
N GLN A 356 6.31 5.96 2.68
CA GLN A 356 7.73 6.37 2.65
C GLN A 356 8.16 6.46 1.17
N PRO A 357 8.29 7.67 0.62
CA PRO A 357 8.60 7.86 -0.79
C PRO A 357 10.04 7.47 -1.12
N LEU A 358 10.23 6.40 -1.88
CA LEU A 358 11.56 5.94 -2.31
C LEU A 358 12.28 6.97 -3.18
N THR A 359 11.53 7.79 -3.92
CA THR A 359 12.09 8.86 -4.76
C THR A 359 12.86 9.90 -3.96
N ILE A 360 12.51 10.15 -2.70
CA ILE A 360 13.29 11.01 -1.79
C ILE A 360 14.62 10.32 -1.44
N LEU A 361 14.59 9.02 -1.11
CA LEU A 361 15.80 8.28 -0.79
C LEU A 361 16.74 8.19 -2.01
N GLU A 362 16.18 7.98 -3.21
CA GLU A 362 16.93 7.98 -4.46
C GLU A 362 17.56 9.35 -4.74
N SER A 363 16.83 10.44 -4.49
CA SER A 363 17.35 11.81 -4.60
C SER A 363 18.52 12.05 -3.64
N PHE A 364 18.38 11.63 -2.39
CA PHE A 364 19.44 11.72 -1.39
C PHE A 364 20.69 10.91 -1.77
N ALA A 365 20.50 9.69 -2.29
CA ALA A 365 21.61 8.88 -2.77
C ALA A 365 22.38 9.55 -3.93
N ALA A 366 21.68 10.39 -4.70
CA ALA A 366 22.25 11.21 -5.77
C ALA A 366 22.73 12.61 -5.29
N HIS A 367 22.83 12.86 -3.98
CA HIS A 367 23.17 14.16 -3.39
C HIS A 367 22.24 15.30 -3.82
N LYS A 368 20.93 15.01 -4.05
CA LYS A 368 19.96 16.03 -4.46
C LYS A 368 19.05 16.38 -3.29
N PRO A 369 18.93 17.65 -2.90
CA PRO A 369 17.93 18.09 -1.93
C PRO A 369 16.53 17.98 -2.53
N VAL A 370 15.52 17.93 -1.66
CA VAL A 370 14.13 17.70 -2.07
C VAL A 370 13.23 18.81 -1.56
N VAL A 371 12.34 19.33 -2.41
CA VAL A 371 11.15 20.05 -1.97
C VAL A 371 10.01 19.06 -1.89
N ALA A 372 9.44 18.85 -0.70
CA ALA A 372 8.37 17.88 -0.51
C ALA A 372 7.21 18.43 0.31
N THR A 373 6.01 17.96 0.03
CA THR A 373 4.84 18.19 0.89
C THR A 373 4.93 17.40 2.19
N ASP A 374 4.33 17.92 3.28
CA ASP A 374 4.33 17.30 4.62
C ASP A 374 3.32 16.14 4.68
N VAL A 375 3.66 15.06 4.01
CA VAL A 375 2.85 13.83 3.96
C VAL A 375 3.69 12.60 4.29
N GLY A 376 3.05 11.59 4.86
CA GLY A 376 3.72 10.33 5.21
C GLY A 376 4.98 10.51 6.02
N ASN A 377 6.09 9.97 5.51
CA ASN A 377 7.41 10.06 6.13
C ASN A 377 8.28 11.24 5.65
N CYS A 378 7.77 12.14 4.81
CA CYS A 378 8.57 13.21 4.22
C CYS A 378 9.30 14.06 5.28
N ARG A 379 8.62 14.41 6.37
CA ARG A 379 9.20 15.20 7.46
C ARG A 379 10.41 14.51 8.11
N GLU A 380 10.29 13.22 8.46
CA GLU A 380 11.36 12.45 9.08
C GLU A 380 12.54 12.25 8.11
N LEU A 381 12.24 12.07 6.81
CA LEU A 381 13.28 11.95 5.78
C LEU A 381 14.05 13.25 5.59
N LEU A 382 13.36 14.40 5.53
CA LEU A 382 14.00 15.69 5.26
C LEU A 382 14.79 16.23 6.46
N PHE A 383 14.26 16.07 7.67
CA PHE A 383 14.86 16.68 8.87
C PHE A 383 15.62 15.68 9.75
N GLY A 384 15.47 14.37 9.47
CA GLY A 384 16.03 13.31 10.30
C GLY A 384 15.33 13.17 11.65
N VAL A 385 15.70 12.12 12.37
CA VAL A 385 15.26 11.89 13.74
C VAL A 385 16.48 11.93 14.64
N ASN A 386 16.86 13.12 15.05
CA ASN A 386 18.03 13.37 15.93
C ASN A 386 19.36 12.80 15.39
N ASP A 387 19.56 12.80 14.06
CA ASP A 387 20.76 12.24 13.42
C ASP A 387 21.93 13.22 13.31
N GLY A 388 21.69 14.50 13.53
CA GLY A 388 22.73 15.54 13.51
C GLY A 388 23.28 15.91 12.13
N PHE A 389 22.67 15.40 11.02
CA PHE A 389 23.13 15.71 9.66
C PHE A 389 22.61 17.04 9.12
N GLY A 390 21.55 17.58 9.73
CA GLY A 390 20.87 18.79 9.26
C GLY A 390 19.77 18.49 8.24
N ASP A 391 19.19 19.57 7.69
CA ASP A 391 18.08 19.47 6.75
C ASP A 391 18.56 18.99 5.37
N SER A 392 17.78 18.13 4.73
CA SER A 392 18.08 17.58 3.39
C SER A 392 17.10 18.10 2.33
N GLY A 393 16.30 19.11 2.66
CA GLY A 393 15.32 19.68 1.76
C GLY A 393 14.38 20.67 2.46
N ILE A 394 13.37 21.12 1.72
CA ILE A 394 12.37 22.07 2.20
C ILE A 394 11.01 21.38 2.23
N LEU A 395 10.34 21.47 3.37
CA LEU A 395 9.01 20.91 3.57
C LEU A 395 7.96 22.00 3.38
N THR A 396 6.88 21.67 2.64
CA THR A 396 5.79 22.59 2.32
C THR A 396 4.43 21.98 2.68
N HIS A 397 3.40 22.79 2.75
CA HIS A 397 2.04 22.27 2.91
C HIS A 397 1.52 21.71 1.57
N ILE A 398 0.61 20.71 1.68
CA ILE A 398 -0.07 20.15 0.51
C ILE A 398 -0.86 21.21 -0.22
N MET A 399 -0.83 21.18 -1.58
CA MET A 399 -1.57 22.09 -2.45
C MET A 399 -1.22 23.59 -2.26
N ASN A 400 -0.13 23.91 -1.57
CA ASN A 400 0.30 25.29 -1.35
C ASN A 400 1.28 25.71 -2.45
N ILE A 401 0.73 26.33 -3.50
CA ILE A 401 1.49 26.75 -4.67
C ILE A 401 2.58 27.75 -4.31
N GLU A 402 2.30 28.70 -3.42
CA GLU A 402 3.23 29.77 -3.05
C GLU A 402 4.45 29.21 -2.30
N GLU A 403 4.24 28.39 -1.27
CA GLU A 403 5.34 27.76 -0.51
C GLU A 403 6.22 26.88 -1.41
N ILE A 404 5.60 26.09 -2.31
CA ILE A 404 6.34 25.24 -3.24
C ILE A 404 7.16 26.09 -4.21
N ALA A 405 6.60 27.17 -4.75
CA ALA A 405 7.30 28.08 -5.63
C ALA A 405 8.47 28.78 -4.93
N GLU A 406 8.26 29.26 -3.70
CA GLU A 406 9.34 29.89 -2.89
C GLU A 406 10.45 28.90 -2.57
N ALA A 407 10.11 27.66 -2.25
CA ALA A 407 11.12 26.60 -2.02
C ALA A 407 11.93 26.30 -3.29
N MET A 408 11.28 26.25 -4.47
CA MET A 408 11.97 26.10 -5.75
C MET A 408 12.94 27.27 -6.00
N VAL A 409 12.49 28.52 -5.80
CA VAL A 409 13.31 29.72 -5.97
C VAL A 409 14.50 29.71 -4.99
N THR A 410 14.26 29.36 -3.74
CA THR A 410 15.30 29.28 -2.72
C THR A 410 16.37 28.28 -3.12
N LEU A 411 16.01 27.07 -3.51
CA LEU A 411 16.98 26.08 -3.96
C LEU A 411 17.62 26.46 -5.30
N ALA A 412 16.94 27.17 -6.17
CA ALA A 412 17.50 27.63 -7.44
C ALA A 412 18.62 28.67 -7.23
N TRP A 413 18.43 29.62 -6.34
CA TRP A 413 19.38 30.72 -6.14
C TRP A 413 20.57 30.36 -5.24
N HIS A 414 20.40 29.42 -4.30
CA HIS A 414 21.41 29.13 -3.28
C HIS A 414 22.12 27.78 -3.53
N LYS A 415 23.16 27.82 -4.34
CA LYS A 415 23.93 26.61 -4.72
C LYS A 415 24.54 25.90 -3.49
N GLU A 416 25.15 26.67 -2.59
CA GLU A 416 25.78 26.14 -1.38
C GLU A 416 24.75 25.45 -0.47
N LEU A 417 23.54 25.98 -0.38
CA LEU A 417 22.45 25.38 0.36
C LEU A 417 22.04 24.03 -0.26
N ARG A 418 21.93 23.98 -1.60
CA ARG A 418 21.66 22.71 -2.31
C ARG A 418 22.71 21.65 -2.01
N GLU A 419 24.00 22.03 -2.07
CA GLU A 419 25.11 21.12 -1.81
C GLU A 419 25.09 20.63 -0.35
N GLN A 420 24.87 21.53 0.61
CA GLN A 420 24.77 21.20 2.02
C GLN A 420 23.59 20.25 2.31
N MET A 421 22.41 20.55 1.80
CA MET A 421 21.22 19.72 1.97
C MET A 421 21.36 18.38 1.27
N GLY A 422 21.95 18.36 0.07
CA GLY A 422 22.21 17.13 -0.67
C GLY A 422 23.17 16.20 0.07
N GLU A 423 24.22 16.75 0.67
CA GLU A 423 25.17 15.98 1.48
C GLU A 423 24.54 15.46 2.78
N ALA A 424 23.68 16.25 3.44
CA ALA A 424 22.93 15.81 4.61
C ALA A 424 22.02 14.62 4.26
N GLY A 425 21.30 14.69 3.14
CA GLY A 425 20.47 13.61 2.64
C GLY A 425 21.26 12.35 2.30
N TYR A 426 22.40 12.50 1.63
CA TYR A 426 23.30 11.38 1.31
C TYR A 426 23.80 10.65 2.57
N LYS A 427 24.26 11.37 3.58
CA LYS A 427 24.67 10.79 4.85
C LYS A 427 23.55 10.03 5.52
N ARG A 428 22.33 10.61 5.52
CA ARG A 428 21.12 10.00 6.10
C ARG A 428 20.75 8.71 5.42
N VAL A 429 20.66 8.68 4.08
CA VAL A 429 20.31 7.46 3.35
C VAL A 429 21.37 6.38 3.52
N LYS A 430 22.65 6.75 3.47
CA LYS A 430 23.77 5.83 3.67
C LYS A 430 23.76 5.18 5.05
N GLN A 431 23.35 5.90 6.08
CA GLN A 431 23.37 5.40 7.45
C GLN A 431 22.12 4.60 7.81
N PHE A 432 20.91 4.97 7.31
CA PHE A 432 19.65 4.45 7.84
C PHE A 432 18.74 3.77 6.81
N TYR A 433 18.97 3.98 5.51
CA TYR A 433 18.00 3.58 4.48
C TYR A 433 18.62 2.74 3.35
N ARG A 434 19.59 1.89 3.69
CA ARG A 434 20.13 0.91 2.72
C ARG A 434 19.25 -0.33 2.69
N ILE A 435 19.11 -0.90 1.49
CA ILE A 435 18.29 -2.10 1.29
C ILE A 435 18.80 -3.30 2.12
N GLU A 436 20.11 -3.38 2.36
CA GLU A 436 20.73 -4.43 3.18
C GLU A 436 20.27 -4.35 4.63
N GLN A 437 20.10 -3.15 5.18
CA GLN A 437 19.62 -2.95 6.55
C GLN A 437 18.16 -3.40 6.70
N MET A 438 17.30 -3.05 5.74
CA MET A 438 15.92 -3.51 5.73
C MET A 438 15.85 -5.05 5.66
N LYS A 439 16.62 -5.67 4.76
CA LYS A 439 16.70 -7.14 4.64
C LYS A 439 17.19 -7.80 5.93
N GLU A 440 18.17 -7.19 6.60
CA GLU A 440 18.69 -7.68 7.89
C GLU A 440 17.62 -7.68 8.99
N VAL A 441 16.82 -6.60 9.08
CA VAL A 441 15.73 -6.53 10.06
C VAL A 441 14.72 -7.65 9.82
N TYR A 442 14.28 -7.88 8.57
CA TYR A 442 13.33 -8.96 8.27
C TYR A 442 13.94 -10.35 8.50
N ARG A 443 15.23 -10.55 8.16
CA ARG A 443 15.95 -11.79 8.47
C ARG A 443 15.93 -12.08 9.97
N ASN A 444 16.21 -11.08 10.80
CA ASN A 444 16.19 -11.23 12.24
C ASN A 444 14.80 -11.54 12.78
N ILE A 445 13.74 -10.90 12.26
CA ILE A 445 12.36 -11.22 12.62
C ILE A 445 12.03 -12.69 12.29
N TYR A 446 12.40 -13.16 11.10
CA TYR A 446 12.15 -14.55 10.71
C TYR A 446 12.92 -15.53 11.57
N LYS A 447 14.17 -15.22 11.90
CA LYS A 447 15.00 -16.04 12.78
C LYS A 447 14.42 -16.12 14.20
N GLU A 448 13.97 -14.99 14.76
CA GLU A 448 13.27 -14.98 16.05
C GLU A 448 12.04 -15.90 16.05
N PHE A 449 11.27 -15.95 14.96
CA PHE A 449 10.13 -16.87 14.85
C PHE A 449 10.56 -18.34 14.73
N ALA A 450 11.61 -18.61 13.97
CA ALA A 450 12.16 -19.96 13.88
C ALA A 450 12.63 -20.47 15.24
N ASP A 451 13.36 -19.64 16.00
CA ASP A 451 13.83 -19.94 17.35
C ASP A 451 12.66 -20.19 18.32
N GLN A 452 11.62 -19.36 18.28
CA GLN A 452 10.41 -19.52 19.10
C GLN A 452 9.66 -20.82 18.82
N GLN A 453 9.67 -21.28 17.58
CA GLN A 453 9.00 -22.52 17.16
C GLN A 453 9.93 -23.73 17.16
N GLN A 454 11.20 -23.56 17.55
CA GLN A 454 12.24 -24.59 17.53
C GLN A 454 12.45 -25.21 16.14
N ILE A 455 12.33 -24.38 15.10
CA ILE A 455 12.58 -24.76 13.71
C ILE A 455 14.05 -24.46 13.39
N GLU A 456 14.72 -25.42 12.74
CA GLU A 456 16.10 -25.23 12.29
C GLU A 456 16.17 -24.13 11.24
N TRP A 457 16.96 -23.08 11.54
CA TRP A 457 17.24 -21.98 10.62
C TRP A 457 18.48 -22.29 9.78
N THR A 458 18.31 -22.49 8.49
CA THR A 458 19.43 -22.66 7.55
C THR A 458 19.60 -21.41 6.70
N GLU A 459 20.73 -20.71 6.88
CA GLU A 459 21.08 -19.60 6.00
C GLU A 459 21.70 -20.17 4.71
N LYS A 460 20.96 -20.07 3.60
CA LYS A 460 21.61 -20.14 2.29
C LYS A 460 22.22 -18.75 2.00
N PRO A 461 23.49 -18.67 1.59
CA PRO A 461 24.09 -17.40 1.20
C PRO A 461 23.25 -16.79 0.07
N PHE A 462 22.83 -15.53 0.30
CA PHE A 462 22.08 -14.78 -0.69
C PHE A 462 23.10 -14.26 -1.73
N GLU A 463 23.24 -14.94 -2.86
CA GLU A 463 23.93 -14.37 -4.01
C GLU A 463 23.06 -13.26 -4.59
N ILE A 464 23.48 -12.01 -4.41
CA ILE A 464 22.91 -10.85 -5.11
C ILE A 464 23.37 -10.98 -6.57
N ARG A 465 22.46 -11.35 -7.46
CA ARG A 465 22.64 -11.19 -8.90
C ARG A 465 22.11 -9.85 -9.38
#